data_193279374cda899769d06eefce13da15
#
_entry.id   193279374cda899769d06eefce13da15
#
_cell.length_a   1.000
_cell.length_b   1.000
_cell.length_c   1.000
_cell.angle_alpha   90.00
_cell.angle_beta   90.00
_cell.angle_gamma   90.00
#
_symmetry.space_group_name_H-M   'P 1'
#
loop_
_entity.id
_entity.type
_entity.pdbx_description
1 polymer ?
#
loop_
_entity_poly.entity_id
_entity_poly.type
_entity_poly.pdbx_seq_one_letter_code
_entity_poly.pdbx_strand_id
1 'polypeptide(L)'
;PPDPNGRRRFRLVEGCDFITSVGHRTAEGKTRSEMRYRGQGPDSIVTELGVFDFDDSGHARLAGIYPDVDVAEVRENTGFEFPVREDLSLVPLPTPEMVEFIRALDPLRIHERELRPADQARRFTLV
;
A
#
# COMPACT_ATOMS: atom_id res chain seq x y z
N PRO A 1 -2.44 4.69 -13.38
CA PRO A 1 -1.84 5.54 -14.38
C PRO A 1 -2.34 6.96 -14.21
N PRO A 2 -1.49 7.99 -14.42
CA PRO A 2 -2.02 9.33 -14.50
C PRO A 2 -3.11 9.37 -15.58
N ASP A 3 -4.18 10.10 -15.32
CA ASP A 3 -5.16 10.36 -16.34
C ASP A 3 -4.52 11.15 -17.51
N PRO A 4 -5.18 11.33 -18.64
CA PRO A 4 -4.66 12.10 -19.78
C PRO A 4 -4.22 13.52 -19.43
N ASN A 5 -4.67 14.05 -18.29
CA ASN A 5 -4.33 15.38 -17.76
C ASN A 5 -3.18 15.37 -16.74
N GLY A 6 -2.49 14.24 -16.58
CA GLY A 6 -1.36 14.11 -15.66
C GLY A 6 -1.73 13.94 -14.18
N ARG A 7 -3.02 13.82 -13.84
CA ARG A 7 -3.44 13.61 -12.46
C ARG A 7 -3.15 12.16 -12.07
N ARG A 8 -2.60 11.98 -10.87
CA ARG A 8 -2.44 10.64 -10.28
C ARG A 8 -3.82 10.06 -10.00
N ARG A 9 -4.06 8.82 -10.40
CA ARG A 9 -5.24 8.08 -9.94
C ARG A 9 -4.99 7.61 -8.52
N PHE A 10 -6.00 7.72 -7.67
CA PHE A 10 -5.97 7.10 -6.35
C PHE A 10 -5.82 5.59 -6.52
N ARG A 11 -4.92 5.00 -5.76
CA ARG A 11 -4.72 3.55 -5.72
C ARG A 11 -5.47 2.90 -4.58
N LEU A 12 -5.66 3.64 -3.48
CA LEU A 12 -6.58 3.28 -2.43
C LEU A 12 -7.87 4.07 -2.64
N VAL A 13 -8.97 3.37 -2.75
CA VAL A 13 -10.31 3.95 -3.05
C VAL A 13 -11.29 3.58 -1.95
N GLU A 14 -12.31 4.41 -1.75
CA GLU A 14 -13.34 4.20 -0.74
C GLU A 14 -14.18 2.94 -1.01
N GLY A 15 -14.42 2.62 -2.27
CA GLY A 15 -15.20 1.45 -2.68
C GLY A 15 -14.61 0.77 -3.90
N CYS A 16 -14.76 -0.54 -3.97
CA CYS A 16 -14.35 -1.36 -5.10
C CYS A 16 -15.59 -1.91 -5.82
N ASP A 17 -15.55 -1.91 -7.16
CA ASP A 17 -16.60 -2.51 -7.99
C ASP A 17 -16.71 -4.02 -7.78
N PHE A 18 -15.60 -4.65 -7.43
CA PHE A 18 -15.54 -6.09 -7.19
C PHE A 18 -14.56 -6.42 -6.06
N ILE A 19 -15.04 -7.19 -5.07
CA ILE A 19 -14.25 -7.62 -3.91
C ILE A 19 -13.94 -9.11 -4.07
N THR A 20 -12.66 -9.44 -4.24
CA THR A 20 -12.18 -10.83 -4.38
C THR A 20 -11.84 -11.49 -3.06
N SER A 21 -11.55 -10.70 -2.03
CA SER A 21 -11.13 -11.19 -0.72
C SER A 21 -11.67 -10.29 0.39
N VAL A 22 -12.17 -10.90 1.45
CA VAL A 22 -12.68 -10.17 2.62
C VAL A 22 -11.51 -9.65 3.46
N GLY A 23 -11.50 -8.36 3.73
CA GLY A 23 -10.64 -7.72 4.71
C GLY A 23 -11.05 -8.04 6.16
N HIS A 24 -11.05 -7.03 7.03
CA HIS A 24 -11.54 -7.15 8.41
C HIS A 24 -13.07 -7.20 8.49
N ARG A 25 -13.76 -6.59 7.51
CA ARG A 25 -15.22 -6.51 7.43
C ARG A 25 -15.70 -6.76 6.00
N THR A 26 -16.94 -7.21 5.85
CA THR A 26 -17.63 -7.23 4.56
C THR A 26 -18.16 -5.84 4.20
N ALA A 27 -18.65 -5.67 2.98
CA ALA A 27 -19.33 -4.45 2.56
C ALA A 27 -20.57 -4.12 3.42
N GLU A 28 -21.22 -5.16 4.01
CA GLU A 28 -22.35 -5.02 4.94
C GLU A 28 -21.90 -4.79 6.38
N GLY A 29 -20.60 -4.61 6.64
CA GLY A 29 -20.04 -4.35 7.96
C GLY A 29 -19.85 -5.57 8.86
N LYS A 30 -20.13 -6.79 8.40
CA LYS A 30 -19.95 -8.01 9.20
C LYS A 30 -18.46 -8.27 9.43
N THR A 31 -18.11 -8.61 10.66
CA THR A 31 -16.76 -8.99 11.05
C THR A 31 -16.39 -10.38 10.56
N ARG A 32 -15.09 -10.69 10.55
CA ARG A 32 -14.58 -12.03 10.21
C ARG A 32 -15.14 -13.12 11.13
N SER A 33 -15.29 -12.81 12.43
CA SER A 33 -15.86 -13.71 13.42
C SER A 33 -17.31 -14.08 13.12
N GLU A 34 -18.15 -13.08 12.78
CA GLU A 34 -19.56 -13.32 12.39
C GLU A 34 -19.67 -14.15 11.11
N MET A 35 -18.69 -14.03 10.22
CA MET A 35 -18.59 -14.82 8.98
C MET A 35 -17.95 -16.19 9.19
N ARG A 36 -17.50 -16.52 10.40
CA ARG A 36 -16.78 -17.76 10.74
C ARG A 36 -15.48 -17.95 9.93
N TYR A 37 -14.84 -16.86 9.47
CA TYR A 37 -13.53 -16.93 8.86
C TYR A 37 -12.45 -17.19 9.92
N ARG A 38 -11.48 -18.04 9.56
CA ARG A 38 -10.28 -18.24 10.38
C ARG A 38 -9.29 -17.11 10.12
N GLY A 39 -8.55 -16.71 11.15
CA GLY A 39 -7.52 -15.67 11.09
C GLY A 39 -8.06 -14.26 11.29
N GLN A 40 -7.14 -13.35 11.58
CA GLN A 40 -7.43 -11.97 12.01
C GLN A 40 -7.74 -11.02 10.86
N GLY A 41 -7.43 -11.38 9.63
CA GLY A 41 -7.51 -10.49 8.47
C GLY A 41 -6.13 -10.01 8.04
N PRO A 42 -6.05 -8.97 7.19
CA PRO A 42 -4.77 -8.39 6.79
C PRO A 42 -4.11 -7.65 7.96
N ASP A 43 -2.78 -7.77 8.10
CA ASP A 43 -2.03 -7.08 9.14
C ASP A 43 -1.58 -5.69 8.68
N SER A 44 -1.29 -5.55 7.39
CA SER A 44 -0.80 -4.29 6.83
C SER A 44 -1.14 -4.13 5.35
N ILE A 45 -1.10 -2.87 4.90
CA ILE A 45 -1.14 -2.51 3.48
C ILE A 45 0.15 -1.77 3.17
N VAL A 46 0.94 -2.30 2.24
CA VAL A 46 2.18 -1.69 1.77
C VAL A 46 1.94 -1.08 0.40
N THR A 47 2.24 0.21 0.27
CA THR A 47 2.11 0.97 -0.97
C THR A 47 3.46 1.59 -1.36
N GLU A 48 3.52 2.30 -2.47
CA GLU A 48 4.73 3.06 -2.85
C GLU A 48 4.94 4.32 -2.02
N LEU A 49 3.95 4.77 -1.27
CA LEU A 49 4.00 6.00 -0.48
C LEU A 49 4.20 5.73 1.00
N GLY A 50 3.73 4.58 1.49
CA GLY A 50 3.83 4.26 2.90
C GLY A 50 3.15 2.94 3.27
N VAL A 51 3.13 2.69 4.57
CA VAL A 51 2.59 1.49 5.18
C VAL A 51 1.43 1.87 6.08
N PHE A 52 0.31 1.18 5.90
CA PHE A 52 -0.85 1.26 6.79
C PHE A 52 -0.90 0.00 7.65
N ASP A 53 -1.29 0.15 8.89
CA ASP A 53 -1.78 -0.93 9.74
C ASP A 53 -3.29 -0.77 9.99
N PHE A 54 -3.84 -1.52 10.92
CA PHE A 54 -5.25 -1.45 11.27
C PHE A 54 -5.43 -1.21 12.75
N ASP A 55 -6.42 -0.42 13.11
CA ASP A 55 -6.85 -0.27 14.49
C ASP A 55 -7.67 -1.48 14.97
N ASP A 56 -8.04 -1.50 16.26
CA ASP A 56 -8.83 -2.59 16.86
C ASP A 56 -10.22 -2.77 16.23
N SER A 57 -10.70 -1.75 15.54
CA SER A 57 -11.97 -1.77 14.79
C SER A 57 -11.80 -2.24 13.34
N GLY A 58 -10.56 -2.46 12.89
CA GLY A 58 -10.22 -2.88 11.54
C GLY A 58 -10.21 -1.73 10.52
N HIS A 59 -10.09 -0.46 10.95
CA HIS A 59 -9.90 0.67 10.07
C HIS A 59 -8.41 0.88 9.80
N ALA A 60 -8.08 1.13 8.53
CA ALA A 60 -6.71 1.44 8.13
C ALA A 60 -6.25 2.78 8.70
N ARG A 61 -5.03 2.85 9.22
CA ARG A 61 -4.35 4.06 9.66
C ARG A 61 -2.91 4.08 9.16
N LEU A 62 -2.40 5.25 8.84
CA LEU A 62 -1.02 5.39 8.34
C LEU A 62 -0.03 5.16 9.48
N ALA A 63 0.82 4.15 9.34
CA ALA A 63 1.79 3.72 10.33
C ALA A 63 3.24 4.09 9.96
N GLY A 64 3.54 4.22 8.67
CA GLY A 64 4.87 4.59 8.22
C GLY A 64 4.85 5.25 6.83
N ILE A 65 5.82 6.11 6.58
CA ILE A 65 6.06 6.74 5.26
C ILE A 65 7.50 6.50 4.81
N TYR A 66 7.72 6.53 3.51
CA TYR A 66 9.09 6.48 2.98
C TYR A 66 9.79 7.84 3.13
N PRO A 67 11.14 7.88 3.18
CA PRO A 67 11.89 9.10 3.49
C PRO A 67 11.59 10.32 2.61
N ASP A 68 11.23 10.10 1.35
CA ASP A 68 10.93 11.17 0.38
C ASP A 68 9.43 11.44 0.21
N VAL A 69 8.60 10.94 1.14
CA VAL A 69 7.14 11.07 1.10
C VAL A 69 6.66 11.81 2.34
N ASP A 70 5.72 12.72 2.17
CA ASP A 70 5.02 13.35 3.28
C ASP A 70 3.56 12.87 3.41
N VAL A 71 2.95 13.15 4.57
CA VAL A 71 1.56 12.75 4.85
C VAL A 71 0.57 13.39 3.88
N ALA A 72 0.86 14.61 3.40
CA ALA A 72 -0.01 15.29 2.45
C ALA A 72 -0.04 14.55 1.11
N GLU A 73 1.12 14.10 0.63
CA GLU A 73 1.21 13.29 -0.59
C GLU A 73 0.43 11.96 -0.45
N VAL A 74 0.50 11.30 0.72
CA VAL A 74 -0.29 10.09 0.98
C VAL A 74 -1.79 10.40 0.90
N ARG A 75 -2.24 11.50 1.53
CA ARG A 75 -3.65 11.93 1.50
C ARG A 75 -4.14 12.24 0.08
N GLU A 76 -3.35 12.94 -0.72
CA GLU A 76 -3.68 13.26 -2.11
C GLU A 76 -3.82 12.03 -3.01
N ASN A 77 -3.16 10.92 -2.64
CA ASN A 77 -3.18 9.66 -3.40
C ASN A 77 -4.07 8.58 -2.75
N THR A 78 -4.87 8.94 -1.75
CA THR A 78 -5.83 8.04 -1.08
C THR A 78 -7.24 8.62 -1.20
N GLY A 79 -8.17 7.81 -1.66
CA GLY A 79 -9.56 8.24 -1.95
C GLY A 79 -10.48 8.27 -0.72
N PHE A 80 -9.96 8.03 0.48
CA PHE A 80 -10.71 8.06 1.73
C PHE A 80 -9.89 8.70 2.85
N GLU A 81 -10.59 9.17 3.89
CA GLU A 81 -9.94 9.70 5.09
C GLU A 81 -9.39 8.58 5.96
N PHE A 82 -8.21 8.81 6.53
CA PHE A 82 -7.54 7.88 7.43
C PHE A 82 -6.84 8.61 8.57
N PRO A 83 -6.81 8.03 9.77
CA PRO A 83 -5.98 8.52 10.86
C PRO A 83 -4.49 8.24 10.61
N VAL A 84 -3.65 9.06 11.21
CA VAL A 84 -2.20 8.87 11.24
C VAL A 84 -1.83 8.44 12.66
N ARG A 85 -0.97 7.45 12.79
CA ARG A 85 -0.47 7.01 14.10
C ARG A 85 0.31 8.14 14.79
N GLU A 86 0.20 8.24 16.10
CA GLU A 86 0.97 9.20 16.91
C GLU A 86 2.49 8.93 16.82
N ASP A 87 2.86 7.66 16.69
CA ASP A 87 4.22 7.17 16.52
C ASP A 87 4.56 6.87 15.04
N LEU A 88 4.02 7.67 14.10
CA LEU A 88 4.35 7.57 12.68
C LEU A 88 5.85 7.47 12.48
N SER A 89 6.31 6.44 11.78
CA SER A 89 7.72 6.18 11.57
C SER A 89 8.16 6.35 10.12
N LEU A 90 9.46 6.58 9.91
CA LEU A 90 10.05 6.43 8.59
C LEU A 90 10.31 4.95 8.31
N VAL A 91 9.82 4.46 7.18
CA VAL A 91 10.10 3.10 6.72
C VAL A 91 11.57 3.03 6.29
N PRO A 92 12.38 2.13 6.89
CA PRO A 92 13.78 2.02 6.51
C PRO A 92 13.92 1.59 5.05
N LEU A 93 14.86 2.20 4.34
CA LEU A 93 15.22 1.77 2.99
C LEU A 93 15.89 0.38 3.03
N PRO A 94 15.72 -0.44 1.98
CA PRO A 94 16.41 -1.71 1.90
C PRO A 94 17.93 -1.49 1.80
N THR A 95 18.70 -2.39 2.41
CA THR A 95 20.16 -2.38 2.24
C THR A 95 20.55 -2.80 0.81
N PRO A 96 21.74 -2.40 0.32
CA PRO A 96 22.22 -2.86 -0.99
C PRO A 96 22.20 -4.40 -1.12
N GLU A 97 22.56 -5.12 -0.06
CA GLU A 97 22.56 -6.58 -0.02
C GLU A 97 21.16 -7.17 -0.19
N MET A 98 20.14 -6.56 0.46
CA MET A 98 18.74 -6.97 0.29
C MET A 98 18.28 -6.75 -1.16
N VAL A 99 18.67 -5.65 -1.78
CA VAL A 99 18.33 -5.35 -3.17
C VAL A 99 19.00 -6.36 -4.12
N GLU A 100 20.28 -6.65 -3.91
CA GLU A 100 21.01 -7.67 -4.68
C GLU A 100 20.40 -9.05 -4.52
N PHE A 101 20.03 -9.44 -3.31
CA PHE A 101 19.36 -10.71 -3.05
C PHE A 101 18.04 -10.85 -3.80
N ILE A 102 17.17 -9.81 -3.75
CA ILE A 102 15.90 -9.81 -4.49
C ILE A 102 16.14 -9.90 -6.00
N ARG A 103 17.12 -9.18 -6.54
CA ARG A 103 17.48 -9.25 -7.96
C ARG A 103 17.99 -10.64 -8.37
N ALA A 104 18.73 -11.31 -7.49
CA ALA A 104 19.20 -12.68 -7.73
C ALA A 104 18.05 -13.71 -7.71
N LEU A 105 17.03 -13.49 -6.90
CA LEU A 105 15.82 -14.35 -6.84
C LEU A 105 14.91 -14.17 -8.06
N ASP A 106 14.92 -13.01 -8.70
CA ASP A 106 14.11 -12.72 -9.88
C ASP A 106 14.96 -12.38 -11.11
N PRO A 107 15.72 -13.35 -11.65
CA PRO A 107 16.60 -13.13 -12.81
C PRO A 107 15.84 -12.76 -14.08
N LEU A 108 14.55 -13.06 -14.14
CA LEU A 108 13.67 -12.71 -15.26
C LEU A 108 13.01 -11.35 -15.10
N ARG A 109 13.25 -10.66 -13.97
CA ARG A 109 12.68 -9.35 -13.62
C ARG A 109 11.15 -9.32 -13.78
N ILE A 110 10.48 -10.38 -13.27
CA ILE A 110 9.01 -10.51 -13.37
C ILE A 110 8.32 -9.38 -12.65
N HIS A 111 8.82 -8.97 -11.48
CA HIS A 111 8.29 -7.85 -10.69
C HIS A 111 8.28 -6.51 -11.45
N GLU A 112 9.13 -6.36 -12.46
CA GLU A 112 9.15 -5.15 -13.29
C GLU A 112 8.17 -5.22 -14.48
N ARG A 113 7.81 -6.42 -14.93
CA ARG A 113 6.94 -6.62 -16.10
C ARG A 113 5.51 -6.18 -15.84
N GLU A 114 5.07 -6.22 -14.59
CA GLU A 114 3.75 -5.75 -14.18
C GLU A 114 3.68 -4.23 -14.06
N LEU A 115 4.83 -3.55 -13.98
CA LEU A 115 4.90 -2.12 -13.89
C LEU A 115 4.88 -1.48 -15.28
N ARG A 116 4.14 -0.38 -15.42
CA ARG A 116 4.19 0.41 -16.65
C ARG A 116 5.54 1.11 -16.78
N PRO A 117 6.00 1.41 -18.00
CA PRO A 117 7.29 2.09 -18.21
C PRO A 117 7.46 3.39 -17.42
N ALA A 118 6.39 4.17 -17.23
CA ALA A 118 6.41 5.39 -16.44
C ALA A 118 6.59 5.13 -14.93
N ASP A 119 6.06 4.01 -14.43
CA ASP A 119 6.22 3.61 -13.02
C ASP A 119 7.61 3.02 -12.77
N GLN A 120 8.19 2.37 -13.78
CA GLN A 120 9.56 1.86 -13.74
C GLN A 120 10.60 2.98 -13.62
N ALA A 121 10.45 4.07 -14.37
CA ALA A 121 11.38 5.19 -14.36
C ALA A 121 11.51 5.86 -12.98
N ARG A 122 10.45 5.88 -12.16
CA ARG A 122 10.46 6.47 -10.81
C ARG A 122 11.20 5.62 -9.76
N ARG A 123 11.23 4.30 -9.92
CA ARG A 123 11.87 3.40 -8.95
C ARG A 123 13.39 3.35 -9.05
N PHE A 124 13.97 3.79 -10.14
CA PHE A 124 15.41 3.72 -10.38
C PHE A 124 16.17 5.02 -10.07
N THR A 125 15.48 6.05 -9.57
CA THR A 125 16.12 7.29 -9.15
C THR A 125 16.54 7.31 -7.67
N LEU A 126 16.34 6.18 -6.97
CA LEU A 126 16.78 5.98 -5.58
C LEU A 126 18.08 5.14 -5.57
N VAL A 127 19.15 5.70 -6.11
CA VAL A 127 20.54 5.25 -5.88
C VAL A 127 21.39 6.46 -5.64
#